data_2d549d382492d135acd9051c440bd30a
#
_entry.id   2d549d382492d135acd9051c440bd30a
#
_cell.length_a   1.000
_cell.length_b   1.000
_cell.length_c   1.000
_cell.angle_alpha   90.00
_cell.angle_beta   90.00
_cell.angle_gamma   90.00
#
_symmetry.space_group_name_H-M   'P 1'
#
loop_
_entity.id
_entity.type
_entity.pdbx_description
1 polymer ?
#
loop_
_entity_poly.entity_id
_entity_poly.type
_entity_poly.pdbx_seq_one_letter_code
_entity_poly.pdbx_strand_id
1 'polypeptide(L)'
;MFLRLAMTCGALVLALMIGAAQAQSGYPNRVITLVVPYPAGGTADLLCRFAADKAGSNLGQQAVVENRPGGGGGRVGTESVLRASPDGYTLLCAAQLTFSVTHLLFSKASFDTRALEPISVLAAYPLILIGRESLPFDNLADVIAYARANPGKINYGHQGKGQTGHLLGELLMLKGEFRMTEIPYRGSAPAINDLLAGNIDIVPDYLLANKSNIDAGKLKLLATGSRERLKDYPRVATIAETLPGVYADTWMAVAAPPGTPKEITTKVSRAIAHGFQDPELRSRIRALEAEALAGTPDEMRDLIRQSFETWAPVIDAAKIVVE
;
A
#
# COMPACT_ATOMS: atom_id res chain seq x y z
N MET A 1 6.86 13.00 -62.57
CA MET A 1 5.70 13.20 -61.62
C MET A 1 5.85 12.41 -60.34
N PHE A 2 6.32 11.16 -60.38
CA PHE A 2 6.48 10.28 -59.18
C PHE A 2 7.56 10.72 -58.21
N LEU A 3 8.67 11.35 -58.64
CA LEU A 3 9.76 11.79 -57.80
C LEU A 3 9.38 12.95 -56.85
N ARG A 4 8.48 13.86 -57.29
CA ARG A 4 7.99 14.97 -56.47
C ARG A 4 6.99 14.55 -55.41
N LEU A 5 6.20 13.48 -55.66
CA LEU A 5 5.24 12.95 -54.73
C LEU A 5 5.93 12.20 -53.56
N ALA A 6 7.03 11.51 -53.82
CA ALA A 6 7.84 10.82 -52.82
C ALA A 6 8.56 11.78 -51.84
N MET A 7 9.03 12.93 -52.35
CA MET A 7 9.66 13.95 -51.49
C MET A 7 8.65 14.68 -50.58
N THR A 8 7.41 14.90 -51.02
CA THR A 8 6.39 15.53 -50.19
C THR A 8 5.87 14.58 -49.08
N CYS A 9 5.74 13.29 -49.35
CA CYS A 9 5.38 12.30 -48.29
C CYS A 9 6.48 12.14 -47.24
N GLY A 10 7.76 12.13 -47.67
CA GLY A 10 8.91 12.04 -46.75
C GLY A 10 9.01 13.24 -45.81
N ALA A 11 8.74 14.46 -46.33
CA ALA A 11 8.78 15.68 -45.52
C ALA A 11 7.60 15.75 -44.53
N LEU A 12 6.44 15.22 -44.91
CA LEU A 12 5.27 15.17 -44.00
C LEU A 12 5.44 14.19 -42.83
N VAL A 13 6.04 13.02 -43.11
CA VAL A 13 6.35 12.02 -42.07
C VAL A 13 7.42 12.54 -41.11
N LEU A 14 8.45 13.25 -41.65
CA LEU A 14 9.49 13.83 -40.81
C LEU A 14 8.99 14.99 -39.95
N ALA A 15 8.05 15.79 -40.44
CA ALA A 15 7.40 16.87 -39.69
C ALA A 15 6.49 16.33 -38.58
N LEU A 16 5.80 15.20 -38.79
CA LEU A 16 5.01 14.50 -37.77
C LEU A 16 5.86 13.88 -36.66
N MET A 17 7.05 13.38 -36.99
CA MET A 17 8.01 12.84 -36.01
C MET A 17 8.64 13.94 -35.13
N ILE A 18 8.92 15.11 -35.70
CA ILE A 18 9.48 16.27 -34.96
C ILE A 18 8.41 16.88 -34.05
N GLY A 19 7.14 16.93 -34.44
CA GLY A 19 6.04 17.39 -33.62
C GLY A 19 5.80 16.53 -32.36
N ALA A 20 5.99 15.21 -32.46
CA ALA A 20 5.86 14.30 -31.32
C ALA A 20 7.02 14.45 -30.30
N ALA A 21 8.24 14.75 -30.76
CA ALA A 21 9.40 14.96 -29.90
C ALA A 21 9.38 16.30 -29.13
N GLN A 22 8.72 17.33 -29.66
CA GLN A 22 8.59 18.64 -28.98
C GLN A 22 7.47 18.66 -27.92
N ALA A 23 6.49 17.78 -27.99
CA ALA A 23 5.41 17.71 -27.00
C ALA A 23 5.93 17.22 -25.62
N GLN A 24 7.08 16.55 -25.54
CA GLN A 24 7.67 16.04 -24.29
C GLN A 24 8.62 17.02 -23.59
N SER A 25 9.08 18.07 -24.25
CA SER A 25 10.10 18.99 -23.69
C SER A 25 9.58 19.94 -22.60
N GLY A 26 8.29 19.93 -22.29
CA GLY A 26 7.65 20.81 -21.31
C GLY A 26 6.90 20.11 -20.16
N TYR A 27 7.11 18.81 -19.92
CA TYR A 27 6.48 18.14 -18.78
C TYR A 27 7.13 18.57 -17.46
N PRO A 28 6.33 18.87 -16.39
CA PRO A 28 4.89 19.12 -16.41
C PRO A 28 4.58 20.59 -16.79
N ASN A 29 3.48 20.81 -17.50
CA ASN A 29 2.99 22.15 -17.85
C ASN A 29 1.53 22.41 -17.39
N ARG A 30 0.94 21.44 -16.69
CA ARG A 30 -0.40 21.51 -16.09
C ARG A 30 -0.45 20.73 -14.79
N VAL A 31 -1.56 20.81 -14.08
CA VAL A 31 -1.78 20.13 -12.79
C VAL A 31 -1.61 18.62 -12.93
N ILE A 32 -0.86 18.01 -11.98
CA ILE A 32 -0.72 16.58 -11.84
C ILE A 32 -1.75 16.09 -10.81
N THR A 33 -2.47 15.01 -11.11
CA THR A 33 -3.45 14.41 -10.20
C THR A 33 -2.93 13.08 -9.68
N LEU A 34 -2.83 12.95 -8.34
CA LEU A 34 -2.59 11.68 -7.66
C LEU A 34 -3.94 11.10 -7.23
N VAL A 35 -4.37 10.06 -7.92
CA VAL A 35 -5.59 9.31 -7.54
C VAL A 35 -5.26 8.42 -6.36
N VAL A 36 -6.03 8.58 -5.28
CA VAL A 36 -5.93 7.79 -4.05
C VAL A 36 -7.18 6.93 -3.93
N PRO A 37 -7.07 5.59 -4.00
CA PRO A 37 -8.23 4.69 -4.03
C PRO A 37 -8.84 4.43 -2.65
N TYR A 38 -8.68 5.36 -1.71
CA TYR A 38 -9.16 5.27 -0.33
C TYR A 38 -9.89 6.55 0.07
N PRO A 39 -10.74 6.48 1.14
CA PRO A 39 -11.35 7.67 1.73
C PRO A 39 -10.30 8.67 2.22
N ALA A 40 -10.66 9.96 2.18
CA ALA A 40 -9.81 11.03 2.69
C ALA A 40 -9.62 10.96 4.21
N GLY A 41 -8.49 11.48 4.69
CA GLY A 41 -8.18 11.65 6.13
C GLY A 41 -7.46 10.49 6.80
N GLY A 42 -7.28 9.33 6.13
CA GLY A 42 -6.47 8.22 6.65
C GLY A 42 -4.97 8.40 6.40
N THR A 43 -4.14 7.53 7.01
CA THR A 43 -2.67 7.53 6.82
C THR A 43 -2.28 7.49 5.34
N ALA A 44 -2.96 6.66 4.54
CA ALA A 44 -2.72 6.56 3.11
C ALA A 44 -2.94 7.91 2.38
N ASP A 45 -4.04 8.58 2.68
CA ASP A 45 -4.36 9.90 2.09
C ASP A 45 -3.31 10.96 2.48
N LEU A 46 -2.90 11.00 3.76
CA LEU A 46 -1.89 11.94 4.24
C LEU A 46 -0.53 11.72 3.56
N LEU A 47 -0.07 10.48 3.44
CA LEU A 47 1.19 10.16 2.76
C LEU A 47 1.16 10.56 1.27
N CYS A 48 0.03 10.33 0.60
CA CYS A 48 -0.15 10.75 -0.79
C CYS A 48 -0.20 12.27 -0.95
N ARG A 49 -0.78 13.01 0.00
CA ARG A 49 -0.74 14.50 0.03
C ARG A 49 0.67 15.02 0.21
N PHE A 50 1.48 14.38 1.07
CA PHE A 50 2.89 14.73 1.20
C PHE A 50 3.65 14.50 -0.11
N ALA A 51 3.39 13.40 -0.80
CA ALA A 51 4.01 13.12 -2.10
C ALA A 51 3.57 14.14 -3.17
N ALA A 52 2.28 14.49 -3.21
CA ALA A 52 1.77 15.50 -4.14
C ALA A 52 2.40 16.87 -3.89
N ASP A 53 2.42 17.34 -2.63
CA ASP A 53 3.03 18.62 -2.25
C ASP A 53 4.51 18.69 -2.67
N LYS A 54 5.30 17.67 -2.31
CA LYS A 54 6.73 17.66 -2.62
C LYS A 54 7.02 17.44 -4.10
N ALA A 55 6.27 16.59 -4.79
CA ALA A 55 6.40 16.44 -6.24
C ALA A 55 6.04 17.76 -6.94
N GLY A 56 4.92 18.38 -6.57
CA GLY A 56 4.48 19.64 -7.18
C GLY A 56 5.49 20.75 -7.00
N SER A 57 5.97 20.98 -5.77
CA SER A 57 6.97 21.98 -5.44
C SER A 57 8.27 21.79 -6.24
N ASN A 58 8.76 20.55 -6.34
CA ASN A 58 10.03 20.25 -7.01
C ASN A 58 9.92 20.20 -8.56
N LEU A 59 8.71 20.00 -9.09
CA LEU A 59 8.44 20.01 -10.52
C LEU A 59 8.02 21.39 -11.05
N GLY A 60 7.75 22.35 -10.15
CA GLY A 60 7.27 23.71 -10.52
C GLY A 60 5.83 23.73 -11.05
N GLN A 61 5.03 22.71 -10.71
CA GLN A 61 3.62 22.61 -11.09
C GLN A 61 2.78 22.11 -9.91
N GLN A 62 1.54 22.51 -9.84
CA GLN A 62 0.64 22.02 -8.81
C GLN A 62 0.39 20.52 -8.98
N ALA A 63 0.50 19.77 -7.87
CA ALA A 63 0.03 18.38 -7.80
C ALA A 63 -1.05 18.27 -6.72
N VAL A 64 -2.14 17.58 -7.04
CA VAL A 64 -3.33 17.46 -6.18
C VAL A 64 -3.69 16.01 -5.93
N VAL A 65 -4.30 15.73 -4.79
CA VAL A 65 -4.85 14.41 -4.46
C VAL A 65 -6.33 14.39 -4.80
N GLU A 66 -6.75 13.33 -5.49
CA GLU A 66 -8.15 13.01 -5.74
C GLU A 66 -8.48 11.64 -5.13
N ASN A 67 -9.36 11.63 -4.12
CA ASN A 67 -9.81 10.38 -3.50
C ASN A 67 -10.92 9.74 -4.33
N ARG A 68 -10.68 8.50 -4.81
CA ARG A 68 -11.65 7.68 -5.57
C ARG A 68 -11.82 6.31 -4.89
N PRO A 69 -12.49 6.24 -3.71
CA PRO A 69 -12.70 4.98 -3.01
C PRO A 69 -13.73 4.09 -3.72
N GLY A 70 -13.77 2.81 -3.34
CA GLY A 70 -14.81 1.86 -3.73
C GLY A 70 -14.32 0.64 -4.51
N GLY A 71 -15.22 -0.33 -4.69
CA GLY A 71 -14.98 -1.56 -5.46
C GLY A 71 -14.13 -2.62 -4.75
N GLY A 72 -14.05 -2.62 -3.41
CA GLY A 72 -13.12 -3.51 -2.68
C GLY A 72 -11.66 -3.22 -3.03
N GLY A 73 -10.75 -3.18 -2.05
CA GLY A 73 -9.32 -2.95 -2.30
C GLY A 73 -8.95 -1.69 -3.10
N GLY A 74 -9.88 -0.73 -3.26
CA GLY A 74 -9.62 0.50 -4.05
C GLY A 74 -9.73 0.33 -5.56
N ARG A 75 -10.45 -0.67 -6.03
CA ARG A 75 -10.57 -1.03 -7.45
C ARG A 75 -10.99 0.14 -8.34
N VAL A 76 -12.00 0.93 -7.93
CA VAL A 76 -12.54 2.04 -8.75
C VAL A 76 -11.45 3.06 -9.09
N GLY A 77 -10.70 3.53 -8.09
CA GLY A 77 -9.60 4.47 -8.30
C GLY A 77 -8.47 3.87 -9.13
N THR A 78 -8.09 2.64 -8.84
CA THR A 78 -7.02 1.92 -9.54
C THR A 78 -7.34 1.72 -11.03
N GLU A 79 -8.55 1.24 -11.36
CA GLU A 79 -8.99 1.07 -12.76
C GLU A 79 -9.02 2.40 -13.51
N SER A 80 -9.38 3.50 -12.84
CA SER A 80 -9.40 4.81 -13.50
C SER A 80 -8.00 5.26 -13.95
N VAL A 81 -6.95 4.92 -13.18
CA VAL A 81 -5.56 5.22 -13.57
C VAL A 81 -5.05 4.26 -14.62
N LEU A 82 -5.36 2.97 -14.53
CA LEU A 82 -4.98 1.99 -15.57
C LEU A 82 -5.48 2.37 -16.97
N ARG A 83 -6.61 3.10 -17.05
CA ARG A 83 -7.20 3.57 -18.31
C ARG A 83 -6.82 5.00 -18.66
N ALA A 84 -6.06 5.69 -17.81
CA ALA A 84 -5.66 7.08 -18.07
C ALA A 84 -4.58 7.16 -19.15
N SER A 85 -4.44 8.34 -19.74
CA SER A 85 -3.37 8.61 -20.71
C SER A 85 -2.00 8.46 -20.06
N PRO A 86 -1.01 7.82 -20.76
CA PRO A 86 0.33 7.60 -20.23
C PRO A 86 1.21 8.85 -20.37
N ASP A 87 0.71 10.00 -19.98
CA ASP A 87 1.34 11.32 -20.14
C ASP A 87 1.88 11.91 -18.82
N GLY A 88 1.74 11.16 -17.71
CA GLY A 88 2.26 11.54 -16.40
C GLY A 88 1.39 12.50 -15.59
N TYR A 89 0.22 12.91 -16.08
CA TYR A 89 -0.66 13.85 -15.36
C TYR A 89 -1.70 13.18 -14.48
N THR A 90 -1.92 11.88 -14.66
CA THR A 90 -2.77 11.08 -13.76
C THR A 90 -1.93 9.93 -13.21
N LEU A 91 -1.67 9.94 -11.92
CA LEU A 91 -0.84 8.96 -11.24
C LEU A 91 -1.67 8.23 -10.18
N LEU A 92 -1.30 7.00 -9.84
CA LEU A 92 -1.88 6.25 -8.73
C LEU A 92 -1.00 6.39 -7.49
N CYS A 93 -1.57 6.77 -6.37
CA CYS A 93 -0.92 6.65 -5.08
C CYS A 93 -1.70 5.66 -4.21
N ALA A 94 -1.11 4.49 -3.96
CA ALA A 94 -1.81 3.38 -3.32
C ALA A 94 -0.91 2.54 -2.43
N ALA A 95 -1.54 1.65 -1.63
CA ALA A 95 -0.84 0.72 -0.76
C ALA A 95 -0.36 -0.52 -1.52
N GLN A 96 0.58 -1.21 -0.93
CA GLN A 96 1.26 -2.42 -1.36
C GLN A 96 0.39 -3.44 -2.09
N LEU A 97 -0.73 -3.86 -1.50
CA LEU A 97 -1.58 -4.91 -2.07
C LEU A 97 -2.12 -4.54 -3.46
N THR A 98 -2.39 -3.24 -3.70
CA THR A 98 -2.86 -2.75 -4.99
C THR A 98 -1.87 -3.08 -6.11
N PHE A 99 -0.57 -2.98 -5.83
CA PHE A 99 0.49 -3.22 -6.83
C PHE A 99 0.91 -4.69 -6.92
N SER A 100 0.70 -5.49 -5.88
CA SER A 100 1.25 -6.84 -5.78
C SER A 100 0.22 -7.95 -6.04
N VAL A 101 -0.90 -7.98 -5.31
CA VAL A 101 -1.80 -9.15 -5.29
C VAL A 101 -3.27 -8.85 -5.56
N THR A 102 -3.67 -7.58 -5.68
CA THR A 102 -5.09 -7.24 -5.89
C THR A 102 -5.70 -7.97 -7.09
N HIS A 103 -4.92 -8.20 -8.16
CA HIS A 103 -5.37 -8.95 -9.33
C HIS A 103 -5.70 -10.43 -9.04
N LEU A 104 -5.18 -11.01 -7.95
CA LEU A 104 -5.48 -12.38 -7.52
C LEU A 104 -6.78 -12.46 -6.71
N LEU A 105 -7.20 -11.35 -6.10
CA LEU A 105 -8.34 -11.31 -5.18
C LEU A 105 -9.69 -11.27 -5.91
N PHE A 106 -9.70 -10.96 -7.20
CA PHE A 106 -10.94 -10.82 -7.98
C PHE A 106 -11.04 -11.90 -9.05
N SER A 107 -12.08 -12.73 -9.01
CA SER A 107 -12.32 -13.82 -9.96
C SER A 107 -12.53 -13.35 -11.41
N LYS A 108 -12.92 -12.08 -11.60
CA LYS A 108 -13.16 -11.43 -12.90
C LYS A 108 -12.37 -10.13 -12.99
N ALA A 109 -11.08 -10.18 -12.69
CA ALA A 109 -10.25 -8.98 -12.82
C ALA A 109 -10.19 -8.53 -14.28
N SER A 110 -10.91 -7.45 -14.60
CA SER A 110 -10.81 -6.77 -15.89
C SER A 110 -9.57 -5.86 -15.96
N PHE A 111 -8.69 -5.91 -14.96
CA PHE A 111 -7.54 -5.04 -14.83
C PHE A 111 -6.33 -5.79 -14.28
N ASP A 112 -5.17 -5.45 -14.79
CA ASP A 112 -3.89 -5.99 -14.33
C ASP A 112 -3.02 -4.86 -13.76
N THR A 113 -2.90 -4.82 -12.46
CA THR A 113 -2.09 -3.79 -11.76
C THR A 113 -0.59 -3.95 -12.00
N ARG A 114 -0.13 -5.11 -12.51
CA ARG A 114 1.27 -5.35 -12.90
C ARG A 114 1.70 -4.53 -14.10
N ALA A 115 0.73 -4.02 -14.88
CA ALA A 115 0.98 -3.15 -16.02
C ALA A 115 1.30 -1.70 -15.62
N LEU A 116 1.07 -1.30 -14.37
CA LEU A 116 1.40 0.03 -13.88
C LEU A 116 2.92 0.25 -13.90
N GLU A 117 3.34 1.48 -14.24
CA GLU A 117 4.75 1.88 -14.25
C GLU A 117 5.17 2.39 -12.87
N PRO A 118 6.07 1.71 -12.14
CA PRO A 118 6.54 2.14 -10.83
C PRO A 118 7.24 3.50 -10.87
N ILE A 119 6.97 4.34 -9.87
CA ILE A 119 7.60 5.66 -9.73
C ILE A 119 8.43 5.72 -8.44
N SER A 120 7.80 5.57 -7.27
CA SER A 120 8.50 5.72 -6.00
C SER A 120 7.73 5.06 -4.86
N VAL A 121 8.45 4.43 -3.95
CA VAL A 121 7.92 4.03 -2.64
C VAL A 121 8.04 5.23 -1.70
N LEU A 122 6.95 5.62 -1.06
CA LEU A 122 6.90 6.81 -0.21
C LEU A 122 7.35 6.52 1.21
N ALA A 123 6.66 5.59 1.84
CA ALA A 123 6.87 5.23 3.24
C ALA A 123 6.39 3.80 3.52
N ALA A 124 6.98 3.18 4.53
CA ALA A 124 6.50 1.93 5.11
C ALA A 124 5.97 2.16 6.52
N TYR A 125 5.02 1.35 6.93
CA TYR A 125 4.48 1.33 8.28
C TYR A 125 4.06 -0.09 8.66
N PRO A 126 4.32 -0.50 9.92
CA PRO A 126 4.09 -1.88 10.32
C PRO A 126 2.62 -2.16 10.55
N LEU A 127 2.19 -3.36 10.17
CA LEU A 127 1.03 -3.96 10.80
C LEU A 127 1.41 -4.38 12.21
N ILE A 128 0.41 -4.39 13.08
CA ILE A 128 0.51 -4.88 14.44
C ILE A 128 -0.56 -5.93 14.69
N LEU A 129 -0.32 -6.81 15.63
CA LEU A 129 -1.33 -7.68 16.20
C LEU A 129 -1.71 -7.12 17.56
N ILE A 130 -2.97 -6.74 17.72
CA ILE A 130 -3.50 -6.23 18.99
C ILE A 130 -4.55 -7.17 19.56
N GLY A 131 -4.63 -7.21 20.89
CA GLY A 131 -5.59 -7.99 21.64
C GLY A 131 -6.39 -7.13 22.61
N ARG A 132 -7.57 -7.60 23.00
CA ARG A 132 -8.35 -6.98 24.10
C ARG A 132 -7.55 -7.02 25.42
N GLU A 133 -7.79 -6.07 26.31
CA GLU A 133 -7.08 -5.94 27.57
C GLU A 133 -7.14 -7.24 28.42
N SER A 134 -8.33 -7.83 28.52
CA SER A 134 -8.60 -9.03 29.33
C SER A 134 -8.10 -10.34 28.70
N LEU A 135 -7.41 -10.30 27.54
CA LEU A 135 -6.82 -11.49 26.91
C LEU A 135 -5.76 -12.10 27.85
N PRO A 136 -5.75 -13.41 28.10
CA PRO A 136 -4.79 -14.04 29.01
C PRO A 136 -3.39 -14.22 28.40
N PHE A 137 -3.08 -13.55 27.28
CA PHE A 137 -1.82 -13.60 26.55
C PHE A 137 -1.25 -12.19 26.41
N ASP A 138 0.09 -12.08 26.37
CA ASP A 138 0.78 -10.81 26.22
C ASP A 138 1.69 -10.75 24.98
N ASN A 139 1.74 -11.83 24.21
CA ASN A 139 2.58 -11.93 23.01
C ASN A 139 2.03 -12.96 22.00
N LEU A 140 2.59 -12.96 20.79
CA LEU A 140 2.16 -13.88 19.71
C LEU A 140 2.46 -15.34 20.02
N ALA A 141 3.55 -15.66 20.75
CA ALA A 141 3.89 -17.06 21.07
C ALA A 141 2.80 -17.69 21.94
N ASP A 142 2.30 -16.97 22.93
CA ASP A 142 1.20 -17.42 23.79
C ASP A 142 -0.12 -17.59 23.03
N VAL A 143 -0.41 -16.65 22.09
CA VAL A 143 -1.57 -16.75 21.17
C VAL A 143 -1.51 -18.05 20.37
N ILE A 144 -0.33 -18.36 19.77
CA ILE A 144 -0.14 -19.57 18.98
C ILE A 144 -0.29 -20.82 19.85
N ALA A 145 0.34 -20.84 21.03
CA ALA A 145 0.28 -21.99 21.94
C ALA A 145 -1.17 -22.30 22.36
N TYR A 146 -1.91 -21.25 22.73
CA TYR A 146 -3.33 -21.40 23.08
C TYR A 146 -4.18 -21.86 21.90
N ALA A 147 -4.02 -21.23 20.72
CA ALA A 147 -4.81 -21.56 19.54
C ALA A 147 -4.56 -22.97 19.00
N ARG A 148 -3.34 -23.50 19.17
CA ARG A 148 -3.02 -24.90 18.87
C ARG A 148 -3.73 -25.87 19.82
N ALA A 149 -3.76 -25.54 21.12
CA ALA A 149 -4.45 -26.35 22.11
C ALA A 149 -5.99 -26.22 22.01
N ASN A 150 -6.49 -25.11 21.48
CA ASN A 150 -7.92 -24.77 21.41
C ASN A 150 -8.28 -24.24 20.01
N PRO A 151 -8.29 -25.08 18.95
CA PRO A 151 -8.53 -24.64 17.59
C PRO A 151 -9.87 -23.90 17.43
N GLY A 152 -9.84 -22.71 16.80
CA GLY A 152 -11.04 -21.90 16.53
C GLY A 152 -11.62 -21.17 17.76
N LYS A 153 -11.00 -21.20 18.92
CA LYS A 153 -11.50 -20.51 20.12
C LYS A 153 -11.12 -19.02 20.19
N ILE A 154 -10.11 -18.61 19.44
CA ILE A 154 -9.76 -17.19 19.29
C ILE A 154 -10.54 -16.62 18.12
N ASN A 155 -11.31 -15.55 18.39
CA ASN A 155 -11.99 -14.76 17.37
C ASN A 155 -11.06 -13.63 16.91
N TYR A 156 -10.65 -13.63 15.64
CA TYR A 156 -9.90 -12.51 15.10
C TYR A 156 -10.75 -11.66 14.15
N GLY A 157 -10.78 -10.35 14.41
CA GLY A 157 -11.46 -9.39 13.56
C GLY A 157 -10.51 -8.81 12.51
N HIS A 158 -11.02 -8.38 11.37
CA HIS A 158 -10.25 -7.69 10.34
C HIS A 158 -11.10 -6.72 9.53
N GLN A 159 -10.42 -5.80 8.80
CA GLN A 159 -11.04 -4.65 8.11
C GLN A 159 -11.84 -5.01 6.85
N GLY A 160 -11.96 -6.27 6.51
CA GLY A 160 -12.66 -6.78 5.33
C GLY A 160 -11.85 -7.83 4.57
N LYS A 161 -12.55 -8.66 3.83
CA LYS A 161 -11.96 -9.78 3.09
C LYS A 161 -10.96 -9.27 2.05
N GLY A 162 -9.79 -9.90 1.98
CA GLY A 162 -8.70 -9.51 1.08
C GLY A 162 -7.92 -8.25 1.51
N GLN A 163 -8.27 -7.62 2.62
CA GLN A 163 -7.49 -6.52 3.20
C GLN A 163 -6.27 -7.04 3.95
N THR A 164 -5.31 -6.16 4.23
CA THR A 164 -4.02 -6.54 4.82
C THR A 164 -4.15 -7.26 6.16
N GLY A 165 -5.09 -6.82 7.02
CA GLY A 165 -5.34 -7.49 8.31
C GLY A 165 -5.91 -8.90 8.15
N HIS A 166 -6.79 -9.13 7.15
CA HIS A 166 -7.25 -10.48 6.81
C HIS A 166 -6.09 -11.37 6.36
N LEU A 167 -5.31 -10.88 5.38
CA LEU A 167 -4.15 -11.63 4.87
C LEU A 167 -3.12 -11.92 5.96
N LEU A 168 -2.90 -11.01 6.91
CA LEU A 168 -2.00 -11.26 8.04
C LEU A 168 -2.56 -12.34 8.97
N GLY A 169 -3.85 -12.32 9.30
CA GLY A 169 -4.48 -13.38 10.09
C GLY A 169 -4.29 -14.76 9.45
N GLU A 170 -4.55 -14.87 8.14
CA GLU A 170 -4.35 -16.10 7.38
C GLU A 170 -2.87 -16.53 7.31
N LEU A 171 -1.94 -15.58 7.11
CA LEU A 171 -0.51 -15.84 7.12
C LEU A 171 -0.03 -16.39 8.47
N LEU A 172 -0.51 -15.80 9.57
CA LEU A 172 -0.18 -16.27 10.92
C LEU A 172 -0.69 -17.70 11.16
N MET A 173 -1.95 -17.99 10.76
CA MET A 173 -2.52 -19.34 10.86
C MET A 173 -1.77 -20.36 10.01
N LEU A 174 -1.41 -19.97 8.77
CA LEU A 174 -0.67 -20.84 7.85
C LEU A 174 0.73 -21.15 8.36
N LYS A 175 1.50 -20.13 8.79
CA LYS A 175 2.90 -20.28 9.22
C LYS A 175 3.01 -20.82 10.65
N GLY A 176 2.04 -20.50 11.50
CA GLY A 176 2.01 -20.96 12.88
C GLY A 176 1.30 -22.30 13.07
N GLU A 177 0.69 -22.88 12.03
CA GLU A 177 -0.05 -24.16 12.08
C GLU A 177 -1.11 -24.19 13.19
N PHE A 178 -1.94 -23.14 13.25
CA PHE A 178 -3.04 -23.02 14.20
C PHE A 178 -4.31 -22.51 13.52
N ARG A 179 -5.42 -22.44 14.26
CA ARG A 179 -6.72 -21.97 13.73
C ARG A 179 -7.36 -20.94 14.65
N MET A 180 -7.84 -19.85 14.04
CA MET A 180 -8.69 -18.84 14.66
C MET A 180 -10.02 -18.78 13.91
N THR A 181 -11.04 -18.20 14.53
CA THR A 181 -12.33 -17.91 13.88
C THR A 181 -12.30 -16.50 13.30
N GLU A 182 -12.50 -16.40 11.99
CA GLU A 182 -12.52 -15.14 11.25
C GLU A 182 -13.84 -14.37 11.49
N ILE A 183 -13.73 -13.06 11.77
CA ILE A 183 -14.87 -12.14 11.91
C ILE A 183 -14.64 -10.92 11.03
N PRO A 184 -15.28 -10.84 9.85
CA PRO A 184 -15.08 -9.72 8.91
C PRO A 184 -15.88 -8.48 9.31
N TYR A 185 -15.24 -7.31 9.23
CA TYR A 185 -15.86 -6.00 9.47
C TYR A 185 -15.78 -5.11 8.21
N ARG A 186 -16.60 -4.04 8.20
CA ARG A 186 -16.55 -3.04 7.13
C ARG A 186 -15.57 -1.91 7.50
N GLY A 187 -14.29 -2.25 7.67
CA GLY A 187 -13.22 -1.33 8.05
C GLY A 187 -12.68 -1.56 9.46
N SER A 188 -11.63 -0.80 9.82
CA SER A 188 -10.92 -0.93 11.10
C SER A 188 -11.77 -0.49 12.29
N ALA A 189 -12.44 0.66 12.21
CA ALA A 189 -13.14 1.24 13.36
C ALA A 189 -14.18 0.30 14.02
N PRO A 190 -15.09 -0.39 13.28
CA PRO A 190 -16.03 -1.32 13.91
C PRO A 190 -15.31 -2.55 14.51
N ALA A 191 -14.22 -3.04 13.91
CA ALA A 191 -13.43 -4.15 14.48
C ALA A 191 -12.78 -3.74 15.81
N ILE A 192 -12.23 -2.53 15.89
CA ILE A 192 -11.60 -2.01 17.11
C ILE A 192 -12.63 -1.76 18.20
N ASN A 193 -13.82 -1.27 17.85
CA ASN A 193 -14.91 -1.10 18.84
C ASN A 193 -15.31 -2.43 19.47
N ASP A 194 -15.44 -3.49 18.66
CA ASP A 194 -15.77 -4.83 19.16
C ASP A 194 -14.61 -5.46 19.95
N LEU A 195 -13.37 -5.18 19.58
CA LEU A 195 -12.21 -5.57 20.37
C LEU A 195 -12.17 -4.91 21.75
N LEU A 196 -12.43 -3.60 21.81
CA LEU A 196 -12.53 -2.83 23.06
C LEU A 196 -13.70 -3.28 23.93
N ALA A 197 -14.81 -3.69 23.31
CA ALA A 197 -15.98 -4.25 24.00
C ALA A 197 -15.78 -5.71 24.45
N GLY A 198 -14.71 -6.39 24.01
CA GLY A 198 -14.44 -7.79 24.34
C GLY A 198 -15.25 -8.80 23.51
N ASN A 199 -15.92 -8.39 22.44
CA ASN A 199 -16.70 -9.26 21.56
C ASN A 199 -15.81 -10.13 20.66
N ILE A 200 -14.58 -9.69 20.39
CA ILE A 200 -13.53 -10.43 19.69
C ILE A 200 -12.21 -10.37 20.48
N ASP A 201 -11.26 -11.23 20.15
CA ASP A 201 -10.05 -11.43 20.96
C ASP A 201 -8.85 -10.66 20.43
N ILE A 202 -8.64 -10.67 19.11
CA ILE A 202 -7.49 -10.04 18.46
C ILE A 202 -7.87 -9.38 17.13
N VAL A 203 -7.08 -8.38 16.73
CA VAL A 203 -7.20 -7.70 15.43
C VAL A 203 -5.82 -7.39 14.87
N PRO A 204 -5.49 -7.83 13.66
CA PRO A 204 -4.37 -7.29 12.90
C PRO A 204 -4.75 -5.91 12.31
N ASP A 205 -4.00 -4.85 12.66
CA ASP A 205 -4.29 -3.49 12.21
C ASP A 205 -3.02 -2.62 12.16
N TYR A 206 -3.16 -1.32 11.95
CA TYR A 206 -2.07 -0.36 11.88
C TYR A 206 -1.84 0.33 13.23
N LEU A 207 -0.56 0.59 13.56
CA LEU A 207 -0.17 1.16 14.84
C LEU A 207 -0.80 2.54 15.06
N LEU A 208 -0.72 3.43 14.07
CA LEU A 208 -1.25 4.80 14.20
C LEU A 208 -2.71 4.84 14.67
N ALA A 209 -3.55 4.00 14.08
CA ALA A 209 -4.98 3.97 14.39
C ALA A 209 -5.27 3.51 15.83
N ASN A 210 -4.33 2.79 16.45
CA ASN A 210 -4.53 2.10 17.73
C ASN A 210 -3.62 2.60 18.84
N LYS A 211 -2.63 3.48 18.53
CA LYS A 211 -1.59 3.93 19.46
C LYS A 211 -2.18 4.48 20.75
N SER A 212 -3.19 5.33 20.67
CA SER A 212 -3.82 5.92 21.86
C SER A 212 -4.49 4.89 22.78
N ASN A 213 -5.09 3.84 22.23
CA ASN A 213 -5.68 2.76 23.01
C ASN A 213 -4.62 1.84 23.63
N ILE A 214 -3.50 1.60 22.91
CA ILE A 214 -2.36 0.82 23.39
C ILE A 214 -1.67 1.58 24.53
N ASP A 215 -1.34 2.85 24.34
CA ASP A 215 -0.68 3.69 25.35
C ASP A 215 -1.54 3.88 26.61
N ALA A 216 -2.88 3.89 26.46
CA ALA A 216 -3.82 3.93 27.57
C ALA A 216 -4.05 2.56 28.24
N GLY A 217 -3.41 1.48 27.79
CA GLY A 217 -3.57 0.14 28.32
C GLY A 217 -4.91 -0.53 28.02
N LYS A 218 -5.75 0.05 27.13
CA LYS A 218 -7.04 -0.51 26.74
C LYS A 218 -6.93 -1.66 25.74
N LEU A 219 -5.81 -1.72 25.04
CA LEU A 219 -5.47 -2.80 24.10
C LEU A 219 -4.04 -3.27 24.38
N LYS A 220 -3.80 -4.57 24.22
CA LYS A 220 -2.49 -5.17 24.28
C LYS A 220 -1.84 -5.16 22.90
N LEU A 221 -0.58 -4.74 22.80
CA LEU A 221 0.23 -4.90 21.60
C LEU A 221 0.97 -6.26 21.69
N LEU A 222 0.49 -7.26 20.94
CA LEU A 222 0.95 -8.64 21.02
C LEU A 222 2.19 -8.92 20.14
N ALA A 223 2.28 -8.27 19.00
CA ALA A 223 3.42 -8.35 18.08
C ALA A 223 3.41 -7.21 17.08
N THR A 224 4.55 -6.95 16.44
CA THR A 224 4.69 -6.03 15.32
C THR A 224 5.20 -6.76 14.07
N GLY A 225 4.69 -6.38 12.90
CA GLY A 225 5.11 -6.93 11.61
C GLY A 225 6.41 -6.34 11.06
N SER A 226 7.00 -5.34 11.72
CA SER A 226 8.24 -4.70 11.31
C SER A 226 9.44 -5.65 11.36
N ARG A 227 10.50 -5.30 10.62
CA ARG A 227 11.76 -6.09 10.60
C ARG A 227 12.50 -6.02 11.92
N GLU A 228 12.40 -4.88 12.61
CA GLU A 228 12.99 -4.63 13.93
C GLU A 228 11.91 -4.24 14.92
N ARG A 229 12.16 -4.40 16.21
CA ARG A 229 11.26 -3.95 17.27
C ARG A 229 11.05 -2.43 17.17
N LEU A 230 9.83 -2.01 17.41
CA LEU A 230 9.48 -0.58 17.41
C LEU A 230 10.20 0.12 18.57
N LYS A 231 10.75 1.30 18.30
CA LYS A 231 11.49 2.10 19.30
C LYS A 231 10.64 2.47 20.51
N ASP A 232 9.37 2.80 20.27
CA ASP A 232 8.42 3.15 21.34
C ASP A 232 7.91 1.93 22.10
N TYR A 233 8.06 0.72 21.55
CA TYR A 233 7.60 -0.53 22.16
C TYR A 233 8.72 -1.61 22.16
N PRO A 234 9.89 -1.35 22.76
CA PRO A 234 11.07 -2.23 22.66
C PRO A 234 10.87 -3.60 23.30
N ARG A 235 9.87 -3.76 24.17
CA ARG A 235 9.52 -5.04 24.80
C ARG A 235 8.63 -5.93 23.94
N VAL A 236 7.99 -5.36 22.89
CA VAL A 236 7.12 -6.11 21.99
C VAL A 236 7.97 -6.78 20.92
N ALA A 237 7.85 -8.10 20.82
CA ALA A 237 8.57 -8.88 19.82
C ALA A 237 8.01 -8.62 18.41
N THR A 238 8.86 -8.76 17.41
CA THR A 238 8.38 -8.81 16.03
C THR A 238 7.71 -10.17 15.75
N ILE A 239 6.86 -10.24 14.75
CA ILE A 239 6.27 -11.51 14.30
C ILE A 239 7.39 -12.48 13.91
N ALA A 240 8.45 -11.99 13.25
CA ALA A 240 9.58 -12.80 12.80
C ALA A 240 10.39 -13.43 13.93
N GLU A 241 10.38 -12.86 15.13
CA GLU A 241 11.01 -13.47 16.32
C GLU A 241 10.25 -14.73 16.78
N THR A 242 8.95 -14.83 16.51
CA THR A 242 8.12 -15.99 16.84
C THR A 242 7.93 -16.93 15.65
N LEU A 243 7.75 -16.37 14.45
CA LEU A 243 7.56 -17.07 13.18
C LEU A 243 8.64 -16.60 12.21
N PRO A 244 9.82 -17.26 12.16
CA PRO A 244 10.95 -16.83 11.34
C PRO A 244 10.57 -16.61 9.87
N GLY A 245 11.00 -15.47 9.31
CA GLY A 245 10.73 -15.09 7.92
C GLY A 245 9.36 -14.46 7.67
N VAL A 246 8.51 -14.30 8.70
CA VAL A 246 7.22 -13.62 8.58
C VAL A 246 7.37 -12.15 8.93
N TYR A 247 7.28 -11.30 7.90
CA TYR A 247 7.25 -9.84 8.01
C TYR A 247 5.90 -9.34 7.49
N ALA A 248 5.35 -8.33 8.14
CA ALA A 248 4.05 -7.77 7.81
C ALA A 248 4.07 -6.23 7.95
N ASP A 249 4.97 -5.62 7.23
CA ASP A 249 4.93 -4.19 6.94
C ASP A 249 4.10 -3.94 5.68
N THR A 250 3.50 -2.78 5.60
CA THR A 250 2.88 -2.28 4.38
C THR A 250 3.61 -1.01 3.94
N TRP A 251 3.49 -0.69 2.67
CA TRP A 251 4.10 0.51 2.12
C TRP A 251 3.14 1.22 1.16
N MET A 252 3.31 2.54 1.07
CA MET A 252 2.63 3.39 0.10
C MET A 252 3.57 3.71 -1.04
N ALA A 253 3.04 3.76 -2.25
CA ALA A 253 3.82 4.07 -3.44
C ALA A 253 3.02 4.84 -4.48
N VAL A 254 3.76 5.44 -5.42
CA VAL A 254 3.22 6.12 -6.59
C VAL A 254 3.59 5.33 -7.83
N ALA A 255 2.62 5.15 -8.73
CA ALA A 255 2.82 4.55 -10.04
C ALA A 255 2.07 5.34 -11.12
N ALA A 256 2.49 5.17 -12.37
CA ALA A 256 1.86 5.78 -13.53
C ALA A 256 1.04 4.75 -14.35
N PRO A 257 0.17 5.21 -15.27
CA PRO A 257 -0.50 4.35 -16.23
C PRO A 257 0.47 3.51 -17.07
N PRO A 258 0.03 2.36 -17.58
CA PRO A 258 0.83 1.52 -18.48
C PRO A 258 1.37 2.31 -19.68
N GLY A 259 2.65 2.14 -20.00
CA GLY A 259 3.29 2.79 -21.15
C GLY A 259 3.68 4.25 -20.93
N THR A 260 3.61 4.77 -19.69
CA THR A 260 4.13 6.12 -19.38
C THR A 260 5.65 6.15 -19.62
N PRO A 261 6.16 7.14 -20.39
CA PRO A 261 7.57 7.24 -20.73
C PRO A 261 8.48 7.24 -19.50
N LYS A 262 9.58 6.48 -19.55
CA LYS A 262 10.56 6.37 -18.45
C LYS A 262 11.15 7.72 -18.02
N GLU A 263 11.26 8.66 -18.95
CA GLU A 263 11.71 10.03 -18.65
C GLU A 263 10.74 10.72 -17.65
N ILE A 264 9.43 10.58 -17.87
CA ILE A 264 8.39 11.15 -17.00
C ILE A 264 8.41 10.46 -15.62
N THR A 265 8.40 9.13 -15.58
CA THR A 265 8.40 8.38 -14.30
C THR A 265 9.66 8.68 -13.49
N THR A 266 10.83 8.78 -14.15
CA THR A 266 12.10 9.14 -13.49
C THR A 266 12.08 10.58 -12.97
N LYS A 267 11.53 11.52 -13.73
CA LYS A 267 11.44 12.93 -13.31
C LYS A 267 10.55 13.09 -12.07
N VAL A 268 9.38 12.45 -12.05
CA VAL A 268 8.48 12.45 -10.88
C VAL A 268 9.12 11.74 -9.68
N SER A 269 9.76 10.59 -9.89
CA SER A 269 10.47 9.84 -8.85
C SER A 269 11.53 10.69 -8.15
N ARG A 270 12.38 11.39 -8.93
CA ARG A 270 13.42 12.29 -8.39
C ARG A 270 12.81 13.46 -7.60
N ALA A 271 11.70 14.01 -8.08
CA ALA A 271 11.01 15.12 -7.41
C ALA A 271 10.45 14.69 -6.04
N ILE A 272 9.84 13.50 -5.97
CA ILE A 272 9.38 12.90 -4.70
C ILE A 272 10.58 12.62 -3.79
N ALA A 273 11.60 11.92 -4.28
CA ALA A 273 12.77 11.54 -3.50
C ALA A 273 13.49 12.75 -2.90
N HIS A 274 13.66 13.83 -3.66
CA HIS A 274 14.24 15.07 -3.16
C HIS A 274 13.39 15.67 -2.03
N GLY A 275 12.08 15.73 -2.20
CA GLY A 275 11.17 16.27 -1.18
C GLY A 275 11.13 15.44 0.11
N PHE A 276 11.29 14.14 0.03
CA PHE A 276 11.31 13.24 1.16
C PHE A 276 12.64 13.22 1.94
N GLN A 277 13.65 13.97 1.50
CA GLN A 277 14.85 14.26 2.32
C GLN A 277 14.60 15.37 3.34
N ASP A 278 13.53 16.15 3.21
CA ASP A 278 13.16 17.23 4.12
C ASP A 278 13.00 16.69 5.56
N PRO A 279 13.80 17.16 6.54
CA PRO A 279 13.74 16.66 7.91
C PRO A 279 12.38 16.90 8.60
N GLU A 280 11.70 18.02 8.27
CA GLU A 280 10.37 18.32 8.82
C GLU A 280 9.34 17.30 8.29
N LEU A 281 9.34 17.05 6.98
CA LEU A 281 8.47 16.02 6.40
C LEU A 281 8.74 14.63 7.00
N ARG A 282 10.02 14.24 7.15
CA ARG A 282 10.38 12.96 7.78
C ARG A 282 9.89 12.88 9.23
N SER A 283 9.92 13.99 9.97
CA SER A 283 9.35 14.05 11.31
C SER A 283 7.84 13.88 11.31
N ARG A 284 7.14 14.53 10.37
CA ARG A 284 5.68 14.36 10.20
C ARG A 284 5.30 12.94 9.80
N ILE A 285 6.07 12.29 8.92
CA ILE A 285 5.85 10.88 8.54
C ILE A 285 6.07 9.97 9.76
N ARG A 286 7.10 10.19 10.57
CA ARG A 286 7.31 9.43 11.81
C ARG A 286 6.18 9.61 12.81
N ALA A 287 5.58 10.79 12.89
CA ALA A 287 4.41 11.02 13.75
C ALA A 287 3.17 10.23 13.29
N LEU A 288 3.18 9.71 12.05
CA LEU A 288 2.18 8.76 11.52
C LEU A 288 2.59 7.29 11.76
N GLU A 289 3.60 7.05 12.62
CA GLU A 289 4.20 5.72 12.87
C GLU A 289 4.68 5.04 11.57
N ALA A 290 5.20 5.85 10.64
CA ALA A 290 5.70 5.43 9.34
C ALA A 290 7.18 5.82 9.17
N GLU A 291 7.90 5.06 8.35
CA GLU A 291 9.27 5.34 7.95
C GLU A 291 9.28 5.88 6.51
N ALA A 292 9.88 7.06 6.30
CA ALA A 292 10.04 7.64 4.97
C ALA A 292 11.14 6.89 4.19
N LEU A 293 10.78 6.26 3.10
CA LEU A 293 11.68 5.47 2.24
C LEU A 293 12.22 6.29 1.08
N ALA A 294 11.35 7.01 0.37
CA ALA A 294 11.69 7.75 -0.85
C ALA A 294 12.39 6.88 -1.92
N GLY A 295 11.90 5.66 -2.07
CA GLY A 295 12.53 4.64 -2.90
C GLY A 295 12.41 4.92 -4.41
N THR A 296 13.32 4.33 -5.16
CA THR A 296 13.39 4.38 -6.61
C THR A 296 12.34 3.47 -7.29
N PRO A 297 12.11 3.62 -8.60
CA PRO A 297 11.28 2.69 -9.36
C PRO A 297 11.76 1.23 -9.28
N ASP A 298 13.08 0.99 -9.22
CA ASP A 298 13.64 -0.36 -9.15
C ASP A 298 13.41 -0.98 -7.75
N GLU A 299 13.62 -0.22 -6.68
CA GLU A 299 13.29 -0.64 -5.32
C GLU A 299 11.78 -0.94 -5.17
N MET A 300 10.92 -0.15 -5.82
CA MET A 300 9.49 -0.44 -5.84
C MET A 300 9.18 -1.77 -6.55
N ARG A 301 9.84 -2.09 -7.67
CA ARG A 301 9.68 -3.40 -8.35
C ARG A 301 10.10 -4.56 -7.46
N ASP A 302 11.20 -4.41 -6.74
CA ASP A 302 11.67 -5.44 -5.80
C ASP A 302 10.68 -5.63 -4.65
N LEU A 303 10.14 -4.56 -4.08
CA LEU A 303 9.11 -4.63 -3.05
C LEU A 303 7.80 -5.25 -3.56
N ILE A 304 7.37 -4.95 -4.78
CA ILE A 304 6.20 -5.58 -5.41
C ILE A 304 6.42 -7.09 -5.52
N ARG A 305 7.60 -7.53 -5.99
CA ARG A 305 7.96 -8.95 -6.10
C ARG A 305 7.95 -9.64 -4.74
N GLN A 306 8.65 -9.08 -3.73
CA GLN A 306 8.67 -9.63 -2.37
C GLN A 306 7.27 -9.73 -1.77
N SER A 307 6.45 -8.70 -1.99
CA SER A 307 5.05 -8.69 -1.55
C SER A 307 4.24 -9.79 -2.21
N PHE A 308 4.40 -9.98 -3.53
CA PHE A 308 3.73 -11.07 -4.25
C PHE A 308 4.16 -12.45 -3.70
N GLU A 309 5.46 -12.67 -3.50
CA GLU A 309 6.02 -13.92 -2.94
C GLU A 309 5.47 -14.22 -1.53
N THR A 310 5.19 -13.17 -0.75
CA THR A 310 4.62 -13.31 0.60
C THR A 310 3.12 -13.64 0.56
N TRP A 311 2.34 -12.87 -0.21
CA TRP A 311 0.88 -12.89 -0.09
C TRP A 311 0.19 -13.84 -1.07
N ALA A 312 0.76 -14.12 -2.25
CA ALA A 312 0.13 -15.02 -3.22
C ALA A 312 -0.10 -16.43 -2.67
N PRO A 313 0.87 -17.07 -1.97
CA PRO A 313 0.64 -18.37 -1.35
C PRO A 313 -0.45 -18.36 -0.27
N VAL A 314 -0.60 -17.24 0.46
CA VAL A 314 -1.64 -17.09 1.49
C VAL A 314 -3.02 -17.02 0.83
N ILE A 315 -3.15 -16.21 -0.22
CA ILE A 315 -4.40 -16.07 -0.98
C ILE A 315 -4.84 -17.42 -1.56
N ASP A 316 -3.89 -18.17 -2.13
CA ASP A 316 -4.15 -19.49 -2.72
C ASP A 316 -4.55 -20.51 -1.65
N ALA A 317 -3.76 -20.63 -0.56
CA ALA A 317 -4.01 -21.59 0.52
C ALA A 317 -5.34 -21.35 1.24
N ALA A 318 -5.70 -20.09 1.48
CA ALA A 318 -6.94 -19.68 2.14
C ALA A 318 -8.11 -19.51 1.14
N LYS A 319 -7.87 -19.70 -0.17
CA LYS A 319 -8.87 -19.52 -1.24
C LYS A 319 -9.61 -18.19 -1.16
N ILE A 320 -8.85 -17.12 -0.95
CA ILE A 320 -9.41 -15.78 -0.75
C ILE A 320 -9.86 -15.21 -2.09
N VAL A 321 -11.17 -15.01 -2.24
CA VAL A 321 -11.77 -14.32 -3.38
C VAL A 321 -12.65 -13.19 -2.85
N VAL A 322 -12.51 -12.01 -3.45
CA VAL A 322 -13.34 -10.82 -3.19
C VAL A 322 -14.28 -10.66 -4.40
N GLU A 323 -15.58 -10.69 -4.17
CA GLU A 323 -16.62 -10.53 -5.21
C GLU A 323 -16.88 -9.06 -5.55
#